data_8faf279f92576214640ad226d64866d2
#
_entry.id   8faf279f92576214640ad226d64866d2
#
_cell.length_a   1.000
_cell.length_b   1.000
_cell.length_c   1.000
_cell.angle_alpha   90.00
_cell.angle_beta   90.00
_cell.angle_gamma   90.00
#
_symmetry.space_group_name_H-M   'P 1'
#
loop_
_entity.id
_entity.type
_entity.pdbx_description
1 polymer ?
#
loop_
_entity_poly.entity_id
_entity_poly.type
_entity_poly.pdbx_seq_one_letter_code
_entity_poly.pdbx_strand_id
1 'polypeptide(L)'
;MISEAMMGLGKKRSTIREIFEYGNMRAKIVGRENIYDFSLGNPNVPAPQAVTDEINRLVATEAPEVLHGYTSAPGLDWVRQAMADSLNSRFGTAFRKENFYMTVGAAASICITLKAIACPGDEFVVPAPFFPEYRCWIENTVNCKCVVIPPDITSFQIDFDALENSINEHTKAVIINSPNNPSGAVYSEETVKRLSSILTAAEKKYGHPVFLISDEPYREIVYDGFKTPFVTKYYKNTFVCYSFSKSLSMPGERIGYVLVPDEMEDSGDVFAAVCGAGRILGFVNAPSMFQRVAAACATMTSDIGVYQKNRDLLYDGLVAAGFSCVKPKGAFYMFPQALEADETAFCERAKKYDLLLVPGGDFGCPGHVRISYCVKTEMIERALPVFEKLAKEYR
;
A
#
# COMPACT_ATOMS: atom_id res chain seq x y z
N MET A 1 -29.98 -4.58 19.51
CA MET A 1 -28.71 -3.85 19.80
C MET A 1 -27.71 -4.25 18.74
N ILE A 2 -26.90 -3.29 18.26
CA ILE A 2 -25.86 -3.48 17.23
C ILE A 2 -24.50 -3.13 17.86
N SER A 3 -23.40 -3.53 17.22
CA SER A 3 -22.05 -3.15 17.66
C SER A 3 -21.83 -1.64 17.51
N GLU A 4 -21.66 -0.93 18.64
CA GLU A 4 -21.38 0.52 18.63
C GLU A 4 -20.05 0.85 17.92
N ALA A 5 -19.04 0.00 18.07
CA ALA A 5 -17.76 0.15 17.38
C ALA A 5 -17.94 0.09 15.85
N MET A 6 -18.64 -0.91 15.33
CA MET A 6 -18.91 -1.04 13.90
C MET A 6 -19.80 0.09 13.37
N MET A 7 -20.78 0.52 14.16
CA MET A 7 -21.59 1.68 13.81
C MET A 7 -20.71 2.96 13.74
N GLY A 8 -19.81 3.13 14.70
CA GLY A 8 -18.86 4.24 14.72
C GLY A 8 -17.97 4.27 13.48
N LEU A 9 -17.34 3.13 13.14
CA LEU A 9 -16.52 2.99 11.94
C LEU A 9 -17.32 3.21 10.65
N GLY A 10 -18.58 2.75 10.60
CA GLY A 10 -19.42 2.94 9.42
C GLY A 10 -19.92 4.38 9.24
N LYS A 11 -20.10 5.11 10.33
CA LYS A 11 -20.49 6.53 10.32
C LYS A 11 -19.29 7.47 10.08
N LYS A 12 -18.14 7.15 10.66
CA LYS A 12 -16.90 7.90 10.48
C LYS A 12 -16.28 7.50 9.13
N ARG A 13 -16.48 8.31 8.12
CA ARG A 13 -15.82 8.12 6.82
C ARG A 13 -14.33 8.42 6.97
N SER A 14 -13.50 7.79 6.14
CA SER A 14 -12.10 8.21 6.04
C SER A 14 -12.03 9.58 5.36
N THR A 15 -11.11 10.42 5.82
CA THR A 15 -10.87 11.76 5.25
C THR A 15 -10.69 11.72 3.72
N ILE A 16 -9.99 10.70 3.20
CA ILE A 16 -9.82 10.48 1.76
C ILE A 16 -11.18 10.33 1.05
N ARG A 17 -12.10 9.55 1.62
CA ARG A 17 -13.42 9.31 1.04
C ARG A 17 -14.31 10.56 1.12
N GLU A 18 -14.25 11.30 2.22
CA GLU A 18 -14.99 12.56 2.39
C GLU A 18 -14.57 13.59 1.35
N ILE A 19 -13.27 13.76 1.13
CA ILE A 19 -12.72 14.67 0.12
C ILE A 19 -13.13 14.24 -1.29
N PHE A 20 -13.06 12.96 -1.60
CA PHE A 20 -13.49 12.43 -2.90
C PHE A 20 -14.99 12.66 -3.16
N GLU A 21 -15.85 12.40 -2.17
CA GLU A 21 -17.30 12.67 -2.28
C GLU A 21 -17.59 14.17 -2.42
N TYR A 22 -16.88 15.01 -1.66
CA TYR A 22 -16.95 16.46 -1.84
C TYR A 22 -16.60 16.86 -3.28
N GLY A 23 -15.50 16.34 -3.83
CA GLY A 23 -15.11 16.59 -5.22
C GLY A 23 -16.19 16.20 -6.23
N ASN A 24 -16.84 15.05 -6.02
CA ASN A 24 -17.93 14.60 -6.89
C ASN A 24 -19.19 15.51 -6.79
N MET A 25 -19.51 16.01 -5.60
CA MET A 25 -20.61 16.99 -5.44
C MET A 25 -20.25 18.32 -6.07
N ARG A 26 -19.05 18.81 -5.81
CA ARG A 26 -18.57 20.08 -6.34
C ARG A 26 -18.49 20.08 -7.87
N ALA A 27 -18.08 18.96 -8.47
CA ALA A 27 -18.01 18.79 -9.93
C ALA A 27 -19.36 18.97 -10.63
N LYS A 28 -20.48 18.70 -9.94
CA LYS A 28 -21.84 18.95 -10.49
C LYS A 28 -22.15 20.43 -10.60
N ILE A 29 -21.44 21.29 -9.86
CA ILE A 29 -21.67 22.74 -9.80
C ILE A 29 -20.74 23.47 -10.78
N VAL A 30 -19.44 23.12 -10.76
CA VAL A 30 -18.40 23.87 -11.48
C VAL A 30 -17.88 23.16 -12.73
N GLY A 31 -18.31 21.91 -12.98
CA GLY A 31 -17.76 21.06 -14.04
C GLY A 31 -16.58 20.22 -13.54
N ARG A 32 -16.49 18.95 -13.99
CA ARG A 32 -15.43 18.00 -13.55
C ARG A 32 -14.04 18.46 -13.95
N GLU A 33 -13.91 19.14 -15.07
CA GLU A 33 -12.66 19.68 -15.59
C GLU A 33 -12.06 20.79 -14.71
N ASN A 34 -12.87 21.41 -13.86
CA ASN A 34 -12.43 22.49 -12.96
C ASN A 34 -12.09 21.98 -11.54
N ILE A 35 -12.19 20.68 -11.30
CA ILE A 35 -11.80 20.06 -10.03
C ILE A 35 -10.41 19.44 -10.17
N TYR A 36 -9.50 19.84 -9.31
CA TYR A 36 -8.14 19.30 -9.21
C TYR A 36 -8.09 18.28 -8.06
N ASP A 37 -8.61 17.07 -8.32
CA ASP A 37 -8.77 16.03 -7.30
C ASP A 37 -7.51 15.15 -7.22
N PHE A 38 -6.68 15.42 -6.21
CA PHE A 38 -5.49 14.64 -5.87
C PHE A 38 -5.70 13.73 -4.64
N SER A 39 -6.95 13.50 -4.24
CA SER A 39 -7.24 12.77 -3.00
C SER A 39 -7.11 11.26 -3.14
N LEU A 40 -7.52 10.68 -4.29
CA LEU A 40 -7.65 9.25 -4.46
C LEU A 40 -6.47 8.64 -5.22
N GLY A 41 -5.84 7.60 -4.64
CA GLY A 41 -4.80 6.82 -5.29
C GLY A 41 -5.36 5.73 -6.23
N ASN A 42 -6.17 6.14 -7.20
CA ASN A 42 -6.70 5.23 -8.21
C ASN A 42 -5.90 5.36 -9.51
N PRO A 43 -5.22 4.28 -9.98
CA PRO A 43 -4.47 4.31 -11.24
C PRO A 43 -5.30 4.85 -12.39
N ASN A 44 -4.75 5.79 -13.15
CA ASN A 44 -5.38 6.33 -14.36
C ASN A 44 -4.68 5.89 -15.66
N VAL A 45 -3.57 5.16 -15.52
CA VAL A 45 -2.90 4.50 -16.65
C VAL A 45 -3.65 3.20 -16.94
N PRO A 46 -3.95 2.88 -18.20
CA PRO A 46 -4.63 1.63 -18.54
C PRO A 46 -3.84 0.40 -18.10
N ALA A 47 -4.57 -0.69 -17.81
CA ALA A 47 -3.95 -1.99 -17.67
C ALA A 47 -3.20 -2.36 -18.97
N PRO A 48 -2.11 -3.15 -18.91
CA PRO A 48 -1.47 -3.68 -20.12
C PRO A 48 -2.48 -4.40 -21.02
N GLN A 49 -2.35 -4.26 -22.33
CA GLN A 49 -3.26 -4.91 -23.29
C GLN A 49 -3.37 -6.42 -23.07
N ALA A 50 -2.28 -7.06 -22.64
CA ALA A 50 -2.25 -8.48 -22.29
C ALA A 50 -3.31 -8.89 -21.23
N VAL A 51 -3.71 -7.99 -20.35
CA VAL A 51 -4.79 -8.25 -19.38
C VAL A 51 -6.12 -8.46 -20.12
N THR A 52 -6.45 -7.57 -21.05
CA THR A 52 -7.66 -7.67 -21.86
C THR A 52 -7.62 -8.90 -22.77
N ASP A 53 -6.47 -9.16 -23.38
CA ASP A 53 -6.29 -10.30 -24.29
C ASP A 53 -6.47 -11.62 -23.52
N GLU A 54 -5.91 -11.74 -22.32
CA GLU A 54 -6.07 -12.94 -21.49
C GLU A 54 -7.52 -13.12 -20.99
N ILE A 55 -8.21 -12.06 -20.60
CA ILE A 55 -9.64 -12.14 -20.26
C ILE A 55 -10.45 -12.68 -21.43
N ASN A 56 -10.24 -12.14 -22.63
CA ASN A 56 -10.92 -12.58 -23.85
C ASN A 56 -10.60 -14.04 -24.18
N ARG A 57 -9.32 -14.44 -24.06
CA ARG A 57 -8.89 -15.82 -24.24
C ARG A 57 -9.62 -16.77 -23.28
N LEU A 58 -9.61 -16.44 -21.99
CA LEU A 58 -10.22 -17.25 -20.94
C LEU A 58 -11.73 -17.45 -21.20
N VAL A 59 -12.44 -16.37 -21.51
CA VAL A 59 -13.88 -16.43 -21.81
C VAL A 59 -14.18 -17.25 -23.06
N ALA A 60 -13.30 -17.21 -24.06
CA ALA A 60 -13.50 -17.92 -25.33
C ALA A 60 -13.11 -19.41 -25.27
N THR A 61 -12.19 -19.80 -24.37
CA THR A 61 -11.56 -21.14 -24.45
C THR A 61 -11.77 -22.01 -23.21
N GLU A 62 -12.02 -21.41 -22.04
CA GLU A 62 -12.23 -22.20 -20.82
C GLU A 62 -13.70 -22.61 -20.70
N ALA A 63 -13.94 -23.80 -20.16
CA ALA A 63 -15.28 -24.24 -19.82
C ALA A 63 -15.86 -23.32 -18.72
N PRO A 64 -17.11 -22.84 -18.85
CA PRO A 64 -17.70 -21.90 -17.90
C PRO A 64 -17.65 -22.39 -16.44
N GLU A 65 -17.89 -23.66 -16.20
CA GLU A 65 -17.83 -24.26 -14.86
C GLU A 65 -16.42 -24.27 -14.24
N VAL A 66 -15.37 -24.29 -15.08
CA VAL A 66 -13.97 -24.18 -14.65
C VAL A 66 -13.58 -22.74 -14.41
N LEU A 67 -14.04 -21.82 -15.29
CA LEU A 67 -13.70 -20.41 -15.20
C LEU A 67 -14.41 -19.73 -14.00
N HIS A 68 -15.68 -20.07 -13.78
CA HIS A 68 -16.53 -19.47 -12.74
C HIS A 68 -16.66 -20.33 -11.48
N GLY A 69 -16.08 -21.52 -11.47
CA GLY A 69 -16.09 -22.42 -10.33
C GLY A 69 -15.21 -21.93 -9.16
N TYR A 70 -15.48 -22.46 -7.96
CA TYR A 70 -14.60 -22.26 -6.81
C TYR A 70 -13.21 -22.85 -7.08
N THR A 71 -12.17 -22.13 -6.67
CA THR A 71 -10.81 -22.64 -6.65
C THR A 71 -10.49 -23.26 -5.28
N SER A 72 -9.32 -23.88 -5.13
CA SER A 72 -8.79 -24.20 -3.80
C SER A 72 -8.64 -22.94 -2.95
N ALA A 73 -8.76 -23.05 -1.63
CA ALA A 73 -8.69 -21.90 -0.72
C ALA A 73 -7.38 -21.10 -0.86
N PRO A 74 -6.18 -21.74 -0.96
CA PRO A 74 -4.93 -21.01 -1.20
C PRO A 74 -4.82 -20.43 -2.61
N GLY A 75 -5.68 -20.81 -3.54
CA GLY A 75 -5.61 -20.48 -4.96
C GLY A 75 -5.16 -21.67 -5.83
N LEU A 76 -5.28 -21.51 -7.15
CA LEU A 76 -4.89 -22.52 -8.12
C LEU A 76 -3.39 -22.81 -8.04
N ASP A 77 -3.00 -24.06 -8.03
CA ASP A 77 -1.61 -24.49 -7.88
C ASP A 77 -0.68 -23.88 -8.92
N TRP A 78 -1.08 -23.92 -10.19
CA TRP A 78 -0.28 -23.37 -11.28
C TRP A 78 -0.21 -21.84 -11.22
N VAL A 79 -1.23 -21.15 -10.69
CA VAL A 79 -1.19 -19.69 -10.45
C VAL A 79 -0.19 -19.36 -9.36
N ARG A 80 -0.22 -20.08 -8.23
CA ARG A 80 0.74 -19.91 -7.14
C ARG A 80 2.17 -20.20 -7.60
N GLN A 81 2.36 -21.22 -8.48
CA GLN A 81 3.64 -21.48 -9.10
C GLN A 81 4.11 -20.32 -9.99
N ALA A 82 3.22 -19.75 -10.80
CA ALA A 82 3.56 -18.57 -11.61
C ALA A 82 3.99 -17.36 -10.76
N MET A 83 3.40 -17.17 -9.56
CA MET A 83 3.87 -16.15 -8.63
C MET A 83 5.29 -16.46 -8.13
N ALA A 84 5.55 -17.71 -7.76
CA ALA A 84 6.87 -18.16 -7.34
C ALA A 84 7.91 -17.94 -8.44
N ASP A 85 7.63 -18.37 -9.67
CA ASP A 85 8.53 -18.25 -10.81
C ASP A 85 8.85 -16.78 -11.13
N SER A 86 7.82 -15.91 -11.08
CA SER A 86 7.99 -14.46 -11.27
C SER A 86 8.93 -13.84 -10.25
N LEU A 87 8.78 -14.16 -8.96
CA LEU A 87 9.66 -13.62 -7.92
C LEU A 87 11.06 -14.24 -7.99
N ASN A 88 11.16 -15.55 -8.23
CA ASN A 88 12.44 -16.26 -8.34
C ASN A 88 13.30 -15.69 -9.47
N SER A 89 12.69 -15.46 -10.65
CA SER A 89 13.41 -14.88 -11.78
C SER A 89 13.87 -13.44 -11.55
N ARG A 90 13.09 -12.65 -10.82
CA ARG A 90 13.36 -11.22 -10.58
C ARG A 90 14.34 -10.97 -9.44
N PHE A 91 14.28 -11.77 -8.39
CA PHE A 91 15.00 -11.52 -7.14
C PHE A 91 16.02 -12.61 -6.80
N GLY A 92 16.11 -13.69 -7.59
CA GLY A 92 17.02 -14.81 -7.32
C GLY A 92 16.67 -15.55 -6.04
N THR A 93 15.39 -15.77 -5.80
CA THR A 93 14.84 -16.54 -4.67
C THR A 93 14.50 -17.97 -5.10
N ALA A 94 14.05 -18.83 -4.18
CA ALA A 94 13.70 -20.24 -4.45
C ALA A 94 12.29 -20.58 -3.92
N PHE A 95 11.34 -19.67 -4.04
CA PHE A 95 9.97 -19.90 -3.59
C PHE A 95 9.28 -20.99 -4.40
N ARG A 96 8.30 -21.61 -3.77
CA ARG A 96 7.44 -22.65 -4.33
C ARG A 96 5.98 -22.23 -4.22
N LYS A 97 5.08 -22.90 -4.92
CA LYS A 97 3.64 -22.62 -4.84
C LYS A 97 3.10 -22.71 -3.41
N GLU A 98 3.69 -23.56 -2.56
CA GLU A 98 3.30 -23.74 -1.15
C GLU A 98 3.51 -22.48 -0.30
N ASN A 99 4.35 -21.55 -0.76
CA ASN A 99 4.60 -20.30 -0.06
C ASN A 99 3.51 -19.24 -0.29
N PHE A 100 2.58 -19.43 -1.25
CA PHE A 100 1.62 -18.41 -1.67
C PHE A 100 0.18 -18.74 -1.30
N TYR A 101 -0.50 -17.77 -0.74
CA TYR A 101 -1.95 -17.76 -0.51
C TYR A 101 -2.56 -16.61 -1.30
N MET A 102 -3.38 -16.92 -2.32
CA MET A 102 -4.03 -15.91 -3.18
C MET A 102 -5.14 -15.21 -2.42
N THR A 103 -5.23 -13.90 -2.56
CA THR A 103 -6.14 -13.04 -1.78
C THR A 103 -6.95 -12.09 -2.67
N VAL A 104 -7.95 -11.44 -2.07
CA VAL A 104 -8.72 -10.37 -2.70
C VAL A 104 -8.03 -8.99 -2.58
N GLY A 105 -6.71 -8.97 -2.83
CA GLY A 105 -5.85 -7.77 -2.81
C GLY A 105 -5.12 -7.57 -1.48
N ALA A 106 -4.19 -6.60 -1.45
CA ALA A 106 -3.28 -6.38 -0.32
C ALA A 106 -3.99 -6.08 1.02
N ALA A 107 -5.12 -5.37 1.01
CA ALA A 107 -5.90 -5.12 2.23
C ALA A 107 -6.31 -6.45 2.91
N ALA A 108 -6.84 -7.40 2.11
CA ALA A 108 -7.17 -8.73 2.61
C ALA A 108 -5.90 -9.50 3.03
N SER A 109 -4.79 -9.37 2.28
CA SER A 109 -3.52 -9.99 2.64
C SER A 109 -3.06 -9.56 4.03
N ILE A 110 -3.11 -8.27 4.33
CA ILE A 110 -2.72 -7.72 5.63
C ILE A 110 -3.67 -8.18 6.73
N CYS A 111 -4.99 -8.08 6.52
CA CYS A 111 -5.98 -8.55 7.51
C CYS A 111 -5.81 -10.05 7.81
N ILE A 112 -5.56 -10.87 6.79
CA ILE A 112 -5.29 -12.31 6.93
C ILE A 112 -4.01 -12.53 7.73
N THR A 113 -2.93 -11.82 7.40
CA THR A 113 -1.65 -11.94 8.10
C THR A 113 -1.77 -11.52 9.56
N LEU A 114 -2.39 -10.36 9.83
CA LEU A 114 -2.66 -9.91 11.20
C LEU A 114 -3.45 -10.97 11.98
N LYS A 115 -4.54 -11.49 11.39
CA LYS A 115 -5.39 -12.49 12.03
C LYS A 115 -4.69 -13.82 12.27
N ALA A 116 -3.74 -14.19 11.40
CA ALA A 116 -2.98 -15.42 11.52
C ALA A 116 -2.00 -15.41 12.70
N ILE A 117 -1.40 -14.24 13.02
CA ILE A 117 -0.30 -14.17 14.00
C ILE A 117 -0.67 -13.48 15.31
N ALA A 118 -1.75 -12.69 15.35
CA ALA A 118 -2.12 -11.90 16.53
C ALA A 118 -2.65 -12.77 17.68
N CYS A 119 -2.13 -12.50 18.87
CA CYS A 119 -2.62 -13.02 20.14
C CYS A 119 -3.08 -11.86 21.04
N PRO A 120 -3.96 -12.10 22.04
CA PRO A 120 -4.36 -11.06 22.99
C PRO A 120 -3.16 -10.43 23.72
N GLY A 121 -3.07 -9.11 23.69
CA GLY A 121 -1.98 -8.36 24.31
C GLY A 121 -0.82 -8.02 23.38
N ASP A 122 -0.80 -8.55 22.17
CA ASP A 122 0.24 -8.24 21.20
C ASP A 122 0.21 -6.77 20.74
N GLU A 123 1.38 -6.25 20.39
CA GLU A 123 1.60 -4.92 19.84
C GLU A 123 2.14 -5.02 18.40
N PHE A 124 1.64 -4.15 17.52
CA PHE A 124 2.13 -4.00 16.15
C PHE A 124 2.73 -2.61 15.97
N VAL A 125 4.00 -2.55 15.62
CA VAL A 125 4.72 -1.29 15.40
C VAL A 125 4.58 -0.86 13.96
N VAL A 126 4.24 0.43 13.75
CA VAL A 126 4.02 1.02 12.43
C VAL A 126 4.81 2.31 12.30
N PRO A 127 5.85 2.37 11.46
CA PRO A 127 6.56 3.59 11.16
C PRO A 127 5.68 4.58 10.38
N ALA A 128 5.56 5.82 10.88
CA ALA A 128 4.91 6.91 10.15
C ALA A 128 5.87 7.48 9.08
N PRO A 129 5.34 8.05 7.97
CA PRO A 129 3.93 8.08 7.62
C PRO A 129 3.46 6.72 7.07
N PHE A 130 2.25 6.33 7.41
CA PHE A 130 1.70 5.02 7.10
C PHE A 130 0.28 5.09 6.51
N PHE A 131 -0.17 4.02 5.87
CA PHE A 131 -1.55 3.92 5.37
C PHE A 131 -2.53 3.79 6.55
N PRO A 132 -3.50 4.72 6.72
CA PRO A 132 -4.32 4.83 7.94
C PRO A 132 -5.07 3.56 8.34
N GLU A 133 -5.43 2.72 7.36
CA GLU A 133 -6.18 1.49 7.61
C GLU A 133 -5.39 0.45 8.43
N TYR A 134 -4.05 0.54 8.50
CA TYR A 134 -3.27 -0.39 9.34
C TYR A 134 -3.71 -0.29 10.80
N ARG A 135 -3.84 0.93 11.35
CA ARG A 135 -4.35 1.13 12.70
C ARG A 135 -5.76 0.56 12.85
N CYS A 136 -6.65 0.86 11.89
CA CYS A 136 -8.01 0.37 11.90
C CYS A 136 -8.05 -1.16 11.96
N TRP A 137 -7.24 -1.85 11.15
CA TRP A 137 -7.22 -3.32 11.12
C TRP A 137 -6.58 -3.92 12.37
N ILE A 138 -5.49 -3.36 12.89
CA ILE A 138 -4.85 -3.80 14.13
C ILE A 138 -5.81 -3.69 15.31
N GLU A 139 -6.45 -2.53 15.46
CA GLU A 139 -7.31 -2.25 16.63
C GLU A 139 -8.67 -2.94 16.54
N ASN A 140 -9.26 -3.10 15.33
CA ASN A 140 -10.64 -3.57 15.20
C ASN A 140 -10.79 -4.98 14.61
N THR A 141 -9.79 -5.50 13.84
CA THR A 141 -9.87 -6.87 13.30
C THR A 141 -9.26 -7.88 14.27
N VAL A 142 -8.16 -7.49 14.94
CA VAL A 142 -7.42 -8.40 15.84
C VAL A 142 -7.40 -7.94 17.30
N ASN A 143 -7.94 -6.76 17.60
CA ASN A 143 -8.04 -6.19 18.94
C ASN A 143 -6.66 -6.12 19.64
N CYS A 144 -5.64 -5.70 18.90
CA CYS A 144 -4.28 -5.51 19.37
C CYS A 144 -3.93 -4.01 19.40
N LYS A 145 -2.79 -3.68 20.00
CA LYS A 145 -2.32 -2.30 20.10
C LYS A 145 -1.51 -1.90 18.88
N CYS A 146 -1.86 -0.78 18.25
CA CYS A 146 -1.07 -0.14 17.22
C CYS A 146 -0.09 0.86 17.84
N VAL A 147 1.22 0.57 17.76
CA VAL A 147 2.30 1.44 18.24
C VAL A 147 2.88 2.19 17.05
N VAL A 148 2.61 3.50 16.98
CA VAL A 148 3.12 4.34 15.89
C VAL A 148 4.41 5.00 16.34
N ILE A 149 5.46 4.87 15.51
CA ILE A 149 6.71 5.61 15.70
C ILE A 149 6.74 6.85 14.80
N PRO A 150 7.36 7.95 15.24
CA PRO A 150 7.40 9.21 14.48
C PRO A 150 8.10 9.04 13.13
N PRO A 151 7.77 9.89 12.14
CA PRO A 151 8.45 9.88 10.85
C PRO A 151 9.80 10.59 10.89
N ASP A 152 10.77 10.10 10.12
CA ASP A 152 11.87 10.96 9.68
C ASP A 152 11.36 11.83 8.50
N ILE A 153 11.01 13.07 8.77
CA ILE A 153 10.46 14.00 7.77
C ILE A 153 11.49 14.47 6.74
N THR A 154 12.78 14.19 6.92
CA THR A 154 13.85 14.62 6.02
C THR A 154 14.05 13.65 4.85
N SER A 155 13.78 12.37 5.08
CA SER A 155 13.99 11.31 4.09
C SER A 155 12.82 10.34 3.95
N PHE A 156 11.90 10.32 4.90
CA PHE A 156 10.86 9.32 5.09
C PHE A 156 11.39 7.88 5.12
N GLN A 157 12.64 7.70 5.56
CA GLN A 157 13.14 6.41 6.00
C GLN A 157 12.67 6.13 7.43
N ILE A 158 13.00 4.97 7.99
CA ILE A 158 12.61 4.61 9.35
C ILE A 158 13.44 5.40 10.37
N ASP A 159 12.79 6.03 11.36
CA ASP A 159 13.45 6.51 12.57
C ASP A 159 13.82 5.30 13.43
N PHE A 160 15.09 4.91 13.35
CA PHE A 160 15.56 3.69 14.03
C PHE A 160 15.69 3.83 15.54
N ASP A 161 15.96 5.03 16.04
CA ASP A 161 16.02 5.25 17.49
C ASP A 161 14.62 5.13 18.08
N ALA A 162 13.63 5.68 17.42
CA ALA A 162 12.23 5.51 17.79
C ALA A 162 11.76 4.05 17.66
N LEU A 163 12.20 3.34 16.62
CA LEU A 163 11.88 1.93 16.42
C LEU A 163 12.45 1.07 17.55
N GLU A 164 13.75 1.19 17.86
CA GLU A 164 14.42 0.42 18.90
C GLU A 164 13.77 0.64 20.28
N ASN A 165 13.40 1.90 20.58
CA ASN A 165 12.72 2.27 21.84
C ASN A 165 11.27 1.76 21.92
N SER A 166 10.66 1.42 20.78
CA SER A 166 9.26 0.97 20.72
C SER A 166 9.11 -0.55 20.78
N ILE A 167 10.17 -1.31 20.47
CA ILE A 167 10.15 -2.77 20.48
C ILE A 167 10.30 -3.29 21.91
N ASN A 168 9.36 -4.15 22.33
CA ASN A 168 9.31 -4.76 23.64
C ASN A 168 8.86 -6.24 23.56
N GLU A 169 8.69 -6.90 24.71
CA GLU A 169 8.28 -8.31 24.81
C GLU A 169 6.87 -8.62 24.26
N HIS A 170 6.05 -7.58 24.02
CA HIS A 170 4.72 -7.72 23.44
C HIS A 170 4.71 -7.45 21.92
N THR A 171 5.84 -7.03 21.36
CA THR A 171 5.92 -6.70 19.93
C THR A 171 5.81 -7.96 19.09
N LYS A 172 4.68 -8.11 18.39
CA LYS A 172 4.41 -9.23 17.47
C LYS A 172 5.00 -8.99 16.10
N ALA A 173 4.82 -7.80 15.57
CA ALA A 173 5.31 -7.49 14.22
C ALA A 173 5.57 -5.99 14.02
N VAL A 174 6.41 -5.70 13.02
CA VAL A 174 6.55 -4.37 12.41
C VAL A 174 5.89 -4.41 11.04
N ILE A 175 5.09 -3.39 10.69
CA ILE A 175 4.47 -3.25 9.36
C ILE A 175 5.18 -2.15 8.61
N ILE A 176 5.70 -2.48 7.43
CA ILE A 176 6.32 -1.49 6.53
C ILE A 176 5.60 -1.45 5.17
N ASN A 177 5.69 -0.30 4.51
CA ASN A 177 5.18 -0.10 3.16
C ASN A 177 6.24 0.64 2.32
N SER A 178 6.83 -0.04 1.35
CA SER A 178 7.85 0.53 0.47
C SER A 178 7.77 -0.08 -0.94
N PRO A 179 7.60 0.74 -1.98
CA PRO A 179 7.42 2.20 -1.99
C PRO A 179 6.19 2.65 -1.18
N ASN A 180 6.31 3.81 -0.52
CA ASN A 180 5.42 4.21 0.56
C ASN A 180 4.19 5.01 0.08
N ASN A 181 3.05 4.73 0.65
CA ASN A 181 1.88 5.60 0.69
C ASN A 181 1.79 6.18 2.13
N PRO A 182 1.98 7.49 2.35
CA PRO A 182 1.76 8.60 1.41
C PRO A 182 3.01 9.26 0.83
N SER A 183 4.23 8.92 1.28
CA SER A 183 5.42 9.75 1.02
C SER A 183 6.09 9.53 -0.35
N GLY A 184 5.82 8.39 -1.01
CA GLY A 184 6.55 8.00 -2.20
C GLY A 184 8.00 7.59 -1.94
N ALA A 185 8.43 7.51 -0.68
CA ALA A 185 9.75 7.04 -0.32
C ALA A 185 9.93 5.56 -0.65
N VAL A 186 11.14 5.21 -1.07
CA VAL A 186 11.59 3.83 -1.24
C VAL A 186 12.66 3.56 -0.18
N TYR A 187 12.46 2.56 0.65
CA TYR A 187 13.46 2.18 1.64
C TYR A 187 14.73 1.69 0.95
N SER A 188 15.87 2.22 1.42
CA SER A 188 17.16 1.80 0.92
C SER A 188 17.52 0.40 1.39
N GLU A 189 18.49 -0.24 0.71
CA GLU A 189 19.01 -1.53 1.17
C GLU A 189 19.61 -1.42 2.56
N GLU A 190 20.25 -0.29 2.89
CA GLU A 190 20.81 0.01 4.21
C GLU A 190 19.68 0.08 5.27
N THR A 191 18.58 0.76 4.96
CA THR A 191 17.39 0.81 5.82
C THR A 191 16.86 -0.58 6.11
N VAL A 192 16.72 -1.42 5.08
CA VAL A 192 16.21 -2.80 5.26
C VAL A 192 17.18 -3.67 6.05
N LYS A 193 18.50 -3.55 5.83
CA LYS A 193 19.52 -4.26 6.60
C LYS A 193 19.51 -3.85 8.08
N ARG A 194 19.40 -2.55 8.36
CA ARG A 194 19.36 -2.06 9.75
C ARG A 194 18.08 -2.54 10.45
N LEU A 195 16.93 -2.46 9.78
CA LEU A 195 15.67 -3.02 10.28
C LEU A 195 15.81 -4.51 10.61
N SER A 196 16.34 -5.32 9.69
CA SER A 196 16.59 -6.75 9.91
C SER A 196 17.46 -7.00 11.14
N SER A 197 18.54 -6.22 11.32
CA SER A 197 19.43 -6.37 12.47
C SER A 197 18.73 -6.08 13.80
N ILE A 198 17.88 -5.05 13.83
CA ILE A 198 17.09 -4.69 15.02
C ILE A 198 16.08 -5.80 15.35
N LEU A 199 15.34 -6.29 14.36
CA LEU A 199 14.36 -7.36 14.57
C LEU A 199 15.03 -8.66 15.03
N THR A 200 16.17 -9.03 14.44
CA THR A 200 16.96 -10.20 14.86
C THR A 200 17.47 -10.07 16.31
N ALA A 201 17.88 -8.86 16.70
CA ALA A 201 18.29 -8.57 18.08
C ALA A 201 17.11 -8.69 19.05
N ALA A 202 15.93 -8.19 18.64
CA ALA A 202 14.70 -8.28 19.42
C ALA A 202 14.26 -9.76 19.63
N GLU A 203 14.26 -10.58 18.57
CA GLU A 203 13.97 -12.02 18.68
C GLU A 203 14.88 -12.71 19.71
N LYS A 204 16.17 -12.43 19.63
CA LYS A 204 17.13 -12.99 20.58
C LYS A 204 16.91 -12.50 22.01
N LYS A 205 16.52 -11.24 22.18
CA LYS A 205 16.30 -10.61 23.49
C LYS A 205 15.04 -11.13 24.16
N TYR A 206 13.95 -11.27 23.42
CA TYR A 206 12.63 -11.58 23.97
C TYR A 206 12.26 -13.07 23.83
N GLY A 207 13.00 -13.84 23.04
CA GLY A 207 12.85 -15.30 22.92
C GLY A 207 11.63 -15.74 22.09
N HIS A 208 11.15 -14.89 21.20
CA HIS A 208 10.07 -15.19 20.26
C HIS A 208 10.27 -14.44 18.94
N PRO A 209 9.69 -14.92 17.81
CA PRO A 209 9.73 -14.21 16.53
C PRO A 209 9.09 -12.82 16.62
N VAL A 210 9.75 -11.83 16.02
CA VAL A 210 9.17 -10.52 15.74
C VAL A 210 8.97 -10.43 14.23
N PHE A 211 7.76 -10.64 13.75
CA PHE A 211 7.49 -10.71 12.32
C PHE A 211 7.65 -9.35 11.62
N LEU A 212 7.99 -9.40 10.35
CA LEU A 212 7.96 -8.24 9.46
C LEU A 212 6.84 -8.42 8.44
N ILE A 213 5.89 -7.50 8.40
CA ILE A 213 4.82 -7.47 7.39
C ILE A 213 5.20 -6.41 6.38
N SER A 214 5.58 -6.85 5.18
CA SER A 214 5.95 -5.97 4.06
C SER A 214 4.74 -5.80 3.13
N ASP A 215 4.11 -4.62 3.18
CA ASP A 215 3.03 -4.25 2.26
C ASP A 215 3.62 -3.66 0.97
N GLU A 216 3.52 -4.40 -0.13
CA GLU A 216 4.26 -4.13 -1.37
C GLU A 216 3.38 -3.88 -2.62
N PRO A 217 2.24 -3.20 -2.56
CA PRO A 217 1.40 -2.98 -3.74
C PRO A 217 2.05 -2.08 -4.79
N TYR A 218 3.11 -1.34 -4.42
CA TYR A 218 3.84 -0.40 -5.28
C TYR A 218 5.23 -0.90 -5.68
N ARG A 219 5.59 -2.17 -5.40
CA ARG A 219 6.95 -2.73 -5.59
C ARG A 219 7.56 -2.39 -6.95
N GLU A 220 6.77 -2.45 -8.02
CA GLU A 220 7.19 -2.22 -9.40
C GLU A 220 7.21 -0.73 -9.78
N ILE A 221 6.53 0.14 -9.02
CA ILE A 221 6.40 1.55 -9.34
C ILE A 221 7.56 2.30 -8.68
N VAL A 222 8.69 2.31 -9.35
CA VAL A 222 9.92 3.00 -8.94
C VAL A 222 10.50 3.77 -10.12
N TYR A 223 11.22 4.82 -9.83
CA TYR A 223 11.69 5.81 -10.80
C TYR A 223 13.21 5.92 -10.79
N ASP A 224 13.78 6.56 -11.82
CA ASP A 224 15.21 6.93 -11.90
C ASP A 224 16.16 5.73 -11.73
N GLY A 225 15.71 4.51 -12.12
CA GLY A 225 16.50 3.30 -11.98
C GLY A 225 16.62 2.76 -10.54
N PHE A 226 15.88 3.31 -9.59
CA PHE A 226 15.81 2.75 -8.24
C PHE A 226 15.26 1.32 -8.26
N LYS A 227 15.75 0.52 -7.32
CA LYS A 227 15.27 -0.85 -7.09
C LYS A 227 14.78 -0.98 -5.67
N THR A 228 13.60 -1.53 -5.49
CA THR A 228 13.08 -1.87 -4.17
C THR A 228 13.81 -3.11 -3.66
N PRO A 229 14.48 -3.05 -2.49
CA PRO A 229 15.06 -4.24 -1.86
C PRO A 229 13.96 -5.25 -1.59
N PHE A 230 14.18 -6.53 -1.94
CA PHE A 230 13.23 -7.58 -1.64
C PHE A 230 13.46 -8.09 -0.22
N VAL A 231 12.56 -7.75 0.68
CA VAL A 231 12.78 -7.76 2.14
C VAL A 231 13.07 -9.16 2.69
N THR A 232 12.46 -10.21 2.13
CA THR A 232 12.69 -11.61 2.53
C THR A 232 14.17 -12.06 2.41
N LYS A 233 14.96 -11.39 1.57
CA LYS A 233 16.40 -11.68 1.43
C LYS A 233 17.24 -11.20 2.61
N TYR A 234 16.68 -10.35 3.45
CA TYR A 234 17.36 -9.70 4.56
C TYR A 234 16.86 -10.21 5.92
N TYR A 235 15.59 -10.57 6.00
CA TYR A 235 14.97 -11.02 7.23
C TYR A 235 14.00 -12.19 6.97
N LYS A 236 14.27 -13.34 7.61
CA LYS A 236 13.54 -14.59 7.36
C LYS A 236 12.07 -14.55 7.78
N ASN A 237 11.76 -13.92 8.93
CA ASN A 237 10.39 -13.86 9.47
C ASN A 237 9.56 -12.75 8.82
N THR A 238 9.55 -12.71 7.48
CA THR A 238 8.88 -11.68 6.68
C THR A 238 7.69 -12.24 5.92
N PHE A 239 6.51 -11.66 6.15
CA PHE A 239 5.37 -11.80 5.24
C PHE A 239 5.46 -10.76 4.13
N VAL A 240 5.14 -11.14 2.89
CA VAL A 240 4.92 -10.18 1.81
C VAL A 240 3.43 -10.15 1.48
N CYS A 241 2.82 -8.98 1.66
CA CYS A 241 1.44 -8.69 1.27
C CYS A 241 1.44 -7.91 -0.05
N TYR A 242 0.93 -8.50 -1.12
CA TYR A 242 0.99 -7.93 -2.45
C TYR A 242 -0.37 -7.78 -3.11
N SER A 243 -0.47 -6.84 -4.05
CA SER A 243 -1.65 -6.65 -4.89
C SER A 243 -1.28 -6.22 -6.32
N PHE A 244 -1.99 -6.74 -7.30
CA PHE A 244 -1.92 -6.30 -8.70
C PHE A 244 -2.70 -5.01 -8.98
N SER A 245 -3.32 -4.42 -7.96
CA SER A 245 -4.10 -3.18 -8.07
C SER A 245 -3.33 -2.02 -8.67
N LYS A 246 -2.00 -1.97 -8.47
CA LYS A 246 -1.17 -0.84 -8.88
C LYS A 246 -0.25 -1.20 -10.04
N SER A 247 0.43 -2.33 -9.96
CA SER A 247 1.35 -2.79 -11.01
C SER A 247 0.64 -3.05 -12.35
N LEU A 248 -0.55 -3.63 -12.31
CA LEU A 248 -1.36 -3.91 -13.50
C LEU A 248 -2.55 -2.96 -13.70
N SER A 249 -2.66 -1.89 -12.90
CA SER A 249 -3.82 -0.96 -12.95
C SER A 249 -5.18 -1.68 -12.85
N MET A 250 -5.29 -2.69 -11.98
CA MET A 250 -6.50 -3.50 -11.78
C MET A 250 -7.05 -3.41 -10.35
N PRO A 251 -7.28 -2.21 -9.78
CA PRO A 251 -7.74 -2.09 -8.40
C PRO A 251 -9.17 -2.65 -8.18
N GLY A 252 -10.00 -2.65 -9.19
CA GLY A 252 -11.37 -3.16 -9.14
C GLY A 252 -11.45 -4.68 -9.07
N GLU A 253 -10.44 -5.40 -9.57
CA GLU A 253 -10.47 -6.85 -9.72
C GLU A 253 -10.11 -7.61 -8.45
N ARG A 254 -9.58 -6.92 -7.45
CA ARG A 254 -9.31 -7.47 -6.12
C ARG A 254 -8.49 -8.75 -6.14
N ILE A 255 -7.27 -8.69 -6.65
CA ILE A 255 -6.35 -9.84 -6.72
C ILE A 255 -4.97 -9.49 -6.14
N GLY A 256 -4.44 -10.39 -5.31
CA GLY A 256 -3.16 -10.27 -4.64
C GLY A 256 -2.74 -11.59 -3.99
N TYR A 257 -1.75 -11.55 -3.12
CA TYR A 257 -1.31 -12.73 -2.37
C TYR A 257 -0.65 -12.36 -1.03
N VAL A 258 -0.59 -13.34 -0.14
CA VAL A 258 0.35 -13.43 0.98
C VAL A 258 1.44 -14.42 0.60
N LEU A 259 2.70 -14.02 0.81
CA LEU A 259 3.87 -14.91 0.72
C LEU A 259 4.38 -15.22 2.11
N VAL A 260 4.54 -16.50 2.41
CA VAL A 260 5.18 -17.05 3.62
C VAL A 260 6.42 -17.84 3.19
N PRO A 261 7.63 -17.31 3.35
CA PRO A 261 8.87 -18.00 2.98
C PRO A 261 9.11 -19.28 3.77
N ASP A 262 9.76 -20.28 3.16
CA ASP A 262 10.13 -21.53 3.85
C ASP A 262 11.12 -21.31 5.00
N GLU A 263 11.94 -20.26 4.89
CA GLU A 263 12.93 -19.88 5.91
C GLU A 263 12.32 -19.25 7.17
N MET A 264 11.05 -18.87 7.12
CA MET A 264 10.33 -18.35 8.28
C MET A 264 10.23 -19.43 9.36
N GLU A 265 10.38 -19.03 10.61
CA GLU A 265 10.22 -19.91 11.74
C GLU A 265 8.80 -20.51 11.75
N ASP A 266 8.71 -21.85 11.91
CA ASP A 266 7.45 -22.60 11.86
C ASP A 266 6.59 -22.31 10.61
N SER A 267 7.23 -22.08 9.46
CA SER A 267 6.58 -21.64 8.22
C SER A 267 5.36 -22.48 7.81
N GLY A 268 5.38 -23.80 8.06
CA GLY A 268 4.26 -24.69 7.77
C GLY A 268 3.02 -24.38 8.63
N ASP A 269 3.21 -24.18 9.93
CA ASP A 269 2.13 -23.83 10.86
C ASP A 269 1.64 -22.38 10.63
N VAL A 270 2.57 -21.48 10.33
CA VAL A 270 2.24 -20.10 9.94
C VAL A 270 1.40 -20.08 8.66
N PHE A 271 1.75 -20.85 7.64
CA PHE A 271 0.95 -20.95 6.43
C PHE A 271 -0.44 -21.56 6.70
N ALA A 272 -0.52 -22.58 7.55
CA ALA A 272 -1.79 -23.15 8.00
C ALA A 272 -2.65 -22.11 8.74
N ALA A 273 -2.03 -21.26 9.58
CA ALA A 273 -2.71 -20.15 10.25
C ALA A 273 -3.22 -19.09 9.25
N VAL A 274 -2.44 -18.78 8.21
CA VAL A 274 -2.87 -17.89 7.10
C VAL A 274 -4.11 -18.45 6.39
N CYS A 275 -4.14 -19.75 6.09
CA CYS A 275 -5.31 -20.42 5.52
C CYS A 275 -6.52 -20.36 6.47
N GLY A 276 -6.32 -20.59 7.77
CA GLY A 276 -7.35 -20.48 8.80
C GLY A 276 -7.91 -19.07 8.92
N ALA A 277 -7.05 -18.07 8.89
CA ALA A 277 -7.42 -16.65 8.93
C ALA A 277 -8.24 -16.23 7.69
N GLY A 278 -7.83 -16.66 6.50
CA GLY A 278 -8.58 -16.42 5.26
C GLY A 278 -9.97 -17.01 5.30
N ARG A 279 -10.11 -18.21 5.89
CA ARG A 279 -11.41 -18.88 6.10
C ARG A 279 -12.29 -18.11 7.08
N ILE A 280 -11.78 -17.74 8.26
CA ILE A 280 -12.60 -17.11 9.30
C ILE A 280 -13.01 -15.67 8.97
N LEU A 281 -12.18 -14.97 8.18
CA LEU A 281 -12.51 -13.63 7.68
C LEU A 281 -13.53 -13.65 6.52
N GLY A 282 -13.91 -14.84 6.03
CA GLY A 282 -14.93 -15.01 5.01
C GLY A 282 -14.45 -14.74 3.58
N PHE A 283 -13.15 -14.58 3.36
CA PHE A 283 -12.61 -14.38 2.00
C PHE A 283 -12.65 -15.67 1.17
N VAL A 284 -12.55 -16.83 1.82
CA VAL A 284 -12.60 -18.19 1.29
C VAL A 284 -11.55 -18.43 0.22
N ASN A 285 -11.69 -17.80 -0.96
CA ASN A 285 -10.74 -17.87 -2.07
C ASN A 285 -10.77 -16.58 -2.91
N ALA A 286 -9.68 -16.32 -3.63
CA ALA A 286 -9.59 -15.19 -4.56
C ALA A 286 -10.41 -15.46 -5.85
N PRO A 287 -10.80 -14.40 -6.61
CA PRO A 287 -11.58 -14.54 -7.83
C PRO A 287 -10.91 -15.45 -8.87
N SER A 288 -11.59 -16.52 -9.31
CA SER A 288 -11.07 -17.57 -10.18
C SER A 288 -10.47 -17.01 -11.49
N MET A 289 -11.21 -16.16 -12.19
CA MET A 289 -10.76 -15.54 -13.45
C MET A 289 -9.49 -14.69 -13.21
N PHE A 290 -9.47 -13.83 -12.20
CA PHE A 290 -8.36 -12.91 -11.99
C PHE A 290 -7.12 -13.55 -11.37
N GLN A 291 -7.22 -14.71 -10.73
CA GLN A 291 -6.06 -15.54 -10.44
C GLN A 291 -5.33 -15.92 -11.75
N ARG A 292 -6.08 -16.36 -12.77
CA ARG A 292 -5.54 -16.78 -14.09
C ARG A 292 -4.91 -15.60 -14.84
N VAL A 293 -5.61 -14.46 -14.88
CA VAL A 293 -5.11 -13.23 -15.49
C VAL A 293 -3.82 -12.75 -14.80
N ALA A 294 -3.80 -12.75 -13.46
CA ALA A 294 -2.63 -12.36 -12.70
C ALA A 294 -1.42 -13.26 -12.98
N ALA A 295 -1.63 -14.57 -13.15
CA ALA A 295 -0.57 -15.51 -13.52
C ALA A 295 0.00 -15.24 -14.92
N ALA A 296 -0.86 -15.01 -15.90
CA ALA A 296 -0.43 -14.69 -17.26
C ALA A 296 0.33 -13.36 -17.36
N CYS A 297 0.02 -12.40 -16.44
CA CYS A 297 0.60 -11.06 -16.43
C CYS A 297 1.58 -10.82 -15.26
N ALA A 298 2.06 -11.87 -14.57
CA ALA A 298 2.82 -11.77 -13.34
C ALA A 298 4.14 -10.99 -13.43
N THR A 299 4.70 -10.85 -14.63
CA THR A 299 5.95 -10.11 -14.91
C THR A 299 5.72 -8.75 -15.58
N MET A 300 4.46 -8.38 -15.82
CA MET A 300 4.09 -7.16 -16.55
C MET A 300 3.77 -6.01 -15.59
N THR A 301 3.86 -4.79 -16.12
CA THR A 301 3.43 -3.56 -15.45
C THR A 301 2.68 -2.66 -16.41
N SER A 302 1.81 -1.79 -15.87
CA SER A 302 1.29 -0.64 -16.61
C SER A 302 2.43 0.33 -16.96
N ASP A 303 2.16 1.32 -17.80
CA ASP A 303 3.18 2.32 -18.20
C ASP A 303 3.57 3.22 -17.01
N ILE A 304 4.67 2.85 -16.35
CA ILE A 304 5.23 3.59 -15.21
C ILE A 304 5.82 4.95 -15.65
N GLY A 305 6.20 5.10 -16.93
CA GLY A 305 6.75 6.33 -17.48
C GLY A 305 5.80 7.51 -17.34
N VAL A 306 4.49 7.27 -17.44
CA VAL A 306 3.48 8.30 -17.21
C VAL A 306 3.53 8.83 -15.78
N TYR A 307 3.66 7.94 -14.79
CA TYR A 307 3.76 8.36 -13.38
C TYR A 307 5.07 9.10 -13.10
N GLN A 308 6.19 8.68 -13.70
CA GLN A 308 7.45 9.39 -13.58
C GLN A 308 7.36 10.81 -14.15
N LYS A 309 6.78 10.98 -15.35
CA LYS A 309 6.52 12.29 -15.94
C LYS A 309 5.66 13.17 -15.04
N ASN A 310 4.57 12.63 -14.52
CA ASN A 310 3.66 13.34 -13.61
C ASN A 310 4.35 13.76 -12.31
N ARG A 311 5.18 12.85 -11.73
CA ARG A 311 5.98 13.16 -10.55
C ARG A 311 6.92 14.34 -10.79
N ASP A 312 7.68 14.30 -11.89
CA ASP A 312 8.67 15.34 -12.18
C ASP A 312 8.00 16.69 -12.39
N LEU A 313 6.96 16.73 -13.22
CA LEU A 313 6.18 17.93 -13.49
C LEU A 313 5.60 18.55 -12.20
N LEU A 314 4.97 17.73 -11.36
CA LEU A 314 4.35 18.20 -10.12
C LEU A 314 5.41 18.63 -9.10
N TYR A 315 6.49 17.86 -8.93
CA TYR A 315 7.58 18.18 -8.01
C TYR A 315 8.23 19.51 -8.35
N ASP A 316 8.64 19.68 -9.60
CA ASP A 316 9.32 20.91 -10.05
C ASP A 316 8.38 22.13 -9.88
N GLY A 317 7.10 22.00 -10.20
CA GLY A 317 6.11 23.05 -10.02
C GLY A 317 5.86 23.43 -8.56
N LEU A 318 5.76 22.42 -7.66
CA LEU A 318 5.57 22.68 -6.22
C LEU A 318 6.78 23.35 -5.60
N VAL A 319 8.01 22.89 -5.93
CA VAL A 319 9.25 23.50 -5.45
C VAL A 319 9.37 24.95 -5.94
N ALA A 320 9.07 25.22 -7.21
CA ALA A 320 9.03 26.57 -7.76
C ALA A 320 7.99 27.45 -7.07
N ALA A 321 6.85 26.89 -6.67
CA ALA A 321 5.83 27.58 -5.88
C ALA A 321 6.21 27.77 -4.41
N GLY A 322 7.34 27.20 -3.94
CA GLY A 322 7.86 27.39 -2.59
C GLY A 322 7.47 26.31 -1.58
N PHE A 323 6.95 25.17 -2.03
CA PHE A 323 6.70 24.02 -1.15
C PHE A 323 8.00 23.29 -0.84
N SER A 324 8.13 22.82 0.41
CA SER A 324 9.17 21.87 0.80
C SER A 324 8.66 20.45 0.58
N CYS A 325 9.40 19.65 -0.19
CA CYS A 325 9.00 18.30 -0.55
C CYS A 325 10.21 17.38 -0.77
N VAL A 326 10.15 16.19 -0.21
CA VAL A 326 11.06 15.09 -0.58
C VAL A 326 10.61 14.54 -1.93
N LYS A 327 11.51 14.48 -2.92
CA LYS A 327 11.18 13.94 -4.25
C LYS A 327 10.87 12.45 -4.14
N PRO A 328 9.66 12.00 -4.54
CA PRO A 328 9.30 10.58 -4.50
C PRO A 328 10.21 9.72 -5.37
N LYS A 329 10.61 8.56 -4.86
CA LYS A 329 11.40 7.56 -5.59
C LYS A 329 10.53 6.41 -6.12
N GLY A 330 9.28 6.31 -5.64
CA GLY A 330 8.32 5.29 -6.04
C GLY A 330 6.89 5.63 -5.68
N ALA A 331 5.98 4.68 -5.85
CA ALA A 331 4.53 4.84 -5.77
C ALA A 331 4.04 5.97 -6.68
N PHE A 332 2.93 6.60 -6.37
CA PHE A 332 2.43 7.77 -7.13
C PHE A 332 1.84 8.82 -6.20
N TYR A 333 2.54 9.03 -5.08
CA TYR A 333 2.19 10.04 -4.07
C TYR A 333 3.34 11.00 -3.84
N MET A 334 2.99 12.23 -3.59
CA MET A 334 3.88 13.29 -3.14
C MET A 334 3.38 13.81 -1.80
N PHE A 335 4.31 14.13 -0.90
CA PHE A 335 3.97 14.43 0.49
C PHE A 335 4.70 15.69 0.96
N PRO A 336 4.38 16.87 0.37
CA PRO A 336 4.97 18.14 0.75
C PRO A 336 4.52 18.57 2.15
N GLN A 337 5.35 19.39 2.79
CA GLN A 337 4.96 20.13 3.97
C GLN A 337 3.87 21.15 3.60
N ALA A 338 2.84 21.27 4.43
CA ALA A 338 1.84 22.32 4.30
C ALA A 338 2.47 23.70 4.53
N LEU A 339 1.92 24.75 3.92
CA LEU A 339 2.46 26.13 4.06
C LEU A 339 2.01 26.81 5.36
N GLU A 340 1.23 26.13 6.18
CA GLU A 340 0.85 26.54 7.53
C GLU A 340 0.91 25.34 8.48
N ALA A 341 0.96 25.61 9.79
CA ALA A 341 1.14 24.55 10.79
C ALA A 341 -0.04 23.57 10.88
N ASP A 342 -1.26 24.04 10.59
CA ASP A 342 -2.48 23.24 10.54
C ASP A 342 -2.73 22.79 9.09
N GLU A 343 -2.32 21.57 8.77
CA GLU A 343 -2.50 21.00 7.44
C GLU A 343 -3.99 20.81 7.06
N THR A 344 -4.88 20.70 8.04
CA THR A 344 -6.33 20.62 7.79
C THR A 344 -6.85 21.97 7.34
N ALA A 345 -6.48 23.05 8.04
CA ALA A 345 -6.80 24.41 7.62
C ALA A 345 -6.23 24.75 6.23
N PHE A 346 -4.99 24.27 5.95
CA PHE A 346 -4.38 24.38 4.63
C PHE A 346 -5.22 23.68 3.55
N CYS A 347 -5.64 22.43 3.80
CA CYS A 347 -6.50 21.69 2.86
C CYS A 347 -7.86 22.37 2.65
N GLU A 348 -8.47 22.92 3.70
CA GLU A 348 -9.73 23.68 3.57
C GLU A 348 -9.55 24.97 2.76
N ARG A 349 -8.39 25.61 2.88
CA ARG A 349 -8.04 26.77 2.03
C ARG A 349 -7.85 26.36 0.57
N ALA A 350 -7.16 25.25 0.31
CA ALA A 350 -6.98 24.70 -1.03
C ALA A 350 -8.32 24.38 -1.71
N LYS A 351 -9.31 23.89 -0.97
CA LYS A 351 -10.68 23.64 -1.50
C LYS A 351 -11.36 24.88 -2.07
N LYS A 352 -11.02 26.11 -1.63
CA LYS A 352 -11.54 27.36 -2.21
C LYS A 352 -11.12 27.54 -3.67
N TYR A 353 -10.06 26.86 -4.07
CA TYR A 353 -9.53 26.83 -5.43
C TYR A 353 -9.88 25.52 -6.17
N ASP A 354 -10.85 24.76 -5.65
CA ASP A 354 -11.21 23.44 -6.16
C ASP A 354 -10.02 22.45 -6.22
N LEU A 355 -9.00 22.69 -5.38
CA LEU A 355 -7.80 21.85 -5.21
C LEU A 355 -8.00 20.94 -4.00
N LEU A 356 -8.09 19.63 -4.25
CA LEU A 356 -8.42 18.63 -3.24
C LEU A 356 -7.18 17.84 -2.83
N LEU A 357 -6.72 18.08 -1.61
CA LEU A 357 -5.53 17.48 -0.98
C LEU A 357 -5.95 16.71 0.26
N VAL A 358 -5.13 15.76 0.71
CA VAL A 358 -5.41 14.97 1.92
C VAL A 358 -4.46 15.38 3.04
N PRO A 359 -4.96 15.81 4.22
CA PRO A 359 -4.12 16.19 5.35
C PRO A 359 -3.31 14.99 5.88
N GLY A 360 -2.11 15.27 6.36
CA GLY A 360 -1.12 14.27 6.77
C GLY A 360 -1.34 13.64 8.14
N GLY A 361 -2.19 14.24 8.98
CA GLY A 361 -2.42 13.78 10.34
C GLY A 361 -2.92 12.34 10.42
N ASP A 362 -3.85 11.93 9.55
CA ASP A 362 -4.34 10.54 9.50
C ASP A 362 -3.24 9.52 9.14
N PHE A 363 -2.18 9.96 8.45
CA PHE A 363 -1.01 9.14 8.13
C PHE A 363 0.04 9.13 9.25
N GLY A 364 -0.25 9.74 10.40
CA GLY A 364 0.69 9.88 11.51
C GLY A 364 1.78 10.93 11.30
N CYS A 365 1.59 11.86 10.36
CA CYS A 365 2.58 12.88 10.01
C CYS A 365 1.90 14.26 9.81
N PRO A 366 1.47 14.92 10.92
CA PRO A 366 0.86 16.25 10.84
C PRO A 366 1.82 17.26 10.20
N GLY A 367 1.25 18.37 9.72
CA GLY A 367 2.02 19.42 9.02
C GLY A 367 2.37 19.09 7.57
N HIS A 368 1.91 17.95 7.03
CA HIS A 368 2.12 17.54 5.64
C HIS A 368 0.77 17.32 4.93
N VAL A 369 0.81 17.24 3.60
CA VAL A 369 -0.37 16.91 2.78
C VAL A 369 -0.02 15.88 1.73
N ARG A 370 -0.92 14.91 1.50
CA ARG A 370 -0.75 13.92 0.44
C ARG A 370 -1.37 14.41 -0.87
N ILE A 371 -0.61 14.31 -1.94
CA ILE A 371 -1.01 14.59 -3.32
C ILE A 371 -0.81 13.32 -4.14
N SER A 372 -1.90 12.74 -4.64
CA SER A 372 -1.86 11.57 -5.52
C SER A 372 -1.71 12.02 -6.97
N TYR A 373 -0.56 11.76 -7.60
CA TYR A 373 -0.32 12.17 -8.99
C TYR A 373 -0.63 11.10 -10.04
N CYS A 374 -1.35 10.04 -9.67
CA CYS A 374 -1.92 9.09 -10.63
C CYS A 374 -3.18 9.66 -11.31
N VAL A 375 -3.02 10.81 -11.92
CA VAL A 375 -4.04 11.57 -12.63
C VAL A 375 -3.57 11.88 -14.06
N LYS A 376 -4.44 12.43 -14.90
CA LYS A 376 -4.02 12.86 -16.25
C LYS A 376 -2.98 13.97 -16.15
N THR A 377 -1.96 13.93 -16.99
CA THR A 377 -0.87 14.93 -17.02
C THR A 377 -1.43 16.36 -17.21
N GLU A 378 -2.43 16.51 -18.08
CA GLU A 378 -3.06 17.79 -18.36
C GLU A 378 -3.78 18.38 -17.13
N MET A 379 -4.22 17.55 -16.20
CA MET A 379 -4.78 18.01 -14.93
C MET A 379 -3.68 18.62 -14.04
N ILE A 380 -2.50 18.01 -14.00
CA ILE A 380 -1.35 18.55 -13.25
C ILE A 380 -0.95 19.89 -13.85
N GLU A 381 -0.77 19.97 -15.18
CA GLU A 381 -0.40 21.20 -15.89
C GLU A 381 -1.35 22.36 -15.54
N ARG A 382 -2.65 22.11 -15.49
CA ARG A 382 -3.65 23.12 -15.11
C ARG A 382 -3.68 23.42 -13.63
N ALA A 383 -3.30 22.48 -12.77
CA ALA A 383 -3.28 22.65 -11.32
C ALA A 383 -2.06 23.47 -10.84
N LEU A 384 -0.92 23.44 -11.55
CA LEU A 384 0.29 24.16 -11.12
C LEU A 384 0.08 25.67 -10.90
N PRO A 385 -0.59 26.42 -11.78
CA PRO A 385 -0.91 27.83 -11.52
C PRO A 385 -1.82 28.01 -10.28
N VAL A 386 -2.65 27.01 -9.96
CA VAL A 386 -3.52 27.03 -8.78
C VAL A 386 -2.71 26.84 -7.50
N PHE A 387 -1.75 25.91 -7.50
CA PHE A 387 -0.79 25.74 -6.39
C PHE A 387 0.02 27.04 -6.17
N GLU A 388 0.49 27.69 -7.25
CA GLU A 388 1.21 28.95 -7.14
C GLU A 388 0.33 30.06 -6.54
N LYS A 389 -0.94 30.14 -6.96
CA LYS A 389 -1.89 31.11 -6.41
C LYS A 389 -2.16 30.85 -4.92
N LEU A 390 -2.36 29.60 -4.54
CA LEU A 390 -2.52 29.21 -3.13
C LEU A 390 -1.28 29.58 -2.32
N ALA A 391 -0.07 29.31 -2.82
CA ALA A 391 1.18 29.60 -2.13
C ALA A 391 1.40 31.13 -1.93
N LYS A 392 0.90 31.96 -2.82
CA LYS A 392 0.99 33.44 -2.66
C LYS A 392 0.20 33.98 -1.46
N GLU A 393 -0.79 33.22 -0.94
CA GLU A 393 -1.51 33.63 0.28
C GLU A 393 -0.64 33.52 1.55
N TYR A 394 0.52 32.85 1.48
CA TYR A 394 1.43 32.58 2.60
C TYR A 394 2.77 33.34 2.50
N ARG A 395 2.89 34.21 1.50
CA ARG A 395 4.09 35.07 1.27
C ARG A 395 3.81 36.57 1.59
#